data_f9a85a037b862150262f6dad0543fb45
#
_entry.id   f9a85a037b862150262f6dad0543fb45
#
_cell.length_a   1.000
_cell.length_b   1.000
_cell.length_c   1.000
_cell.angle_alpha   90.00
_cell.angle_beta   90.00
_cell.angle_gamma   90.00
#
_symmetry.space_group_name_H-M   'P 1'
#
loop_
_entity.id
_entity.type
_entity.pdbx_description
1 polymer ?
#
loop_
_entity_poly.entity_id
_entity_poly.type
_entity_poly.pdbx_seq_one_letter_code
_entity_poly.pdbx_strand_id
1 'polypeptide(L)'
;MKFKLTYILIFVLLVSCKQNKLDAATDFKSKRVSEYIYSSESDSDPINENWVKEDSLFLSELTDILKNDESDILDILKIDESDRRTTLGFGYEQIEASMGKGYAGIYYNLILKDGQVASYEFTPNFPNNKDIKERYLKMFSGIFKISDNTLHKRYFNISEMEKPLKNINPDISLNENLRFLMTPFSGTRYGFSGGYSGSTFTNRAIFIEESKSINPEVCQILMNSINSGTRLMGIEYYMKNKSDFKNQDLINNWIDKVYSELPTIETLEGCFVMQRDSKALVAEYVKRKN
;
A
#
# COMPACT_ATOMS: atom_id res chain seq x y z
N MET A 1 48.24 -10.64 -34.24
CA MET A 1 47.40 -11.54 -33.44
C MET A 1 47.06 -10.87 -32.10
N LYS A 2 46.23 -9.82 -32.13
CA LYS A 2 45.76 -9.07 -30.91
C LYS A 2 44.37 -8.51 -31.11
N PHE A 3 43.39 -9.36 -31.26
CA PHE A 3 41.98 -8.95 -31.33
C PHE A 3 41.06 -10.11 -30.89
N LYS A 4 41.09 -10.50 -29.63
CA LYS A 4 40.10 -11.44 -29.05
C LYS A 4 39.84 -11.27 -27.54
N LEU A 5 40.30 -10.21 -26.90
CA LEU A 5 40.10 -10.06 -25.44
C LEU A 5 39.08 -9.02 -25.04
N THR A 6 38.59 -8.21 -26.00
CA THR A 6 37.72 -7.07 -25.69
C THR A 6 36.22 -7.43 -25.68
N TYR A 7 35.83 -8.56 -26.25
CA TYR A 7 34.42 -8.97 -26.33
C TYR A 7 33.92 -9.76 -25.11
N ILE A 8 34.80 -10.30 -24.29
CA ILE A 8 34.41 -11.07 -23.09
C ILE A 8 34.07 -10.16 -21.90
N LEU A 9 34.62 -8.94 -21.86
CA LEU A 9 34.37 -8.02 -20.74
C LEU A 9 33.02 -7.28 -20.84
N ILE A 10 32.41 -7.19 -22.02
CA ILE A 10 31.12 -6.53 -22.22
C ILE A 10 29.95 -7.46 -21.88
N PHE A 11 30.15 -8.78 -21.95
CA PHE A 11 29.08 -9.74 -21.65
C PHE A 11 28.91 -10.00 -20.15
N VAL A 12 29.88 -9.68 -19.31
CA VAL A 12 29.82 -9.86 -17.85
C VAL A 12 29.10 -8.68 -17.16
N LEU A 13 28.97 -7.53 -17.83
CA LEU A 13 28.28 -6.35 -17.26
C LEU A 13 26.76 -6.32 -17.54
N LEU A 14 26.24 -7.24 -18.37
CA LEU A 14 24.80 -7.30 -18.67
C LEU A 14 24.02 -8.34 -17.84
N VAL A 15 24.69 -9.09 -16.96
CA VAL A 15 24.06 -10.13 -16.12
C VAL A 15 23.86 -9.67 -14.67
N SER A 16 24.24 -8.44 -14.31
CA SER A 16 24.19 -7.97 -12.92
C SER A 16 23.05 -6.99 -12.63
N CYS A 17 22.01 -6.95 -13.44
CA CYS A 17 20.74 -6.32 -13.06
C CYS A 17 19.64 -7.36 -12.80
N LYS A 18 19.93 -8.39 -12.02
CA LYS A 18 18.88 -8.93 -11.15
C LYS A 18 18.65 -7.84 -10.09
N GLN A 19 17.64 -7.00 -10.34
CA GLN A 19 17.06 -6.17 -9.29
C GLN A 19 16.91 -7.05 -8.05
N ASN A 20 17.66 -6.74 -7.00
CA ASN A 20 17.33 -7.24 -5.68
C ASN A 20 15.93 -6.72 -5.40
N LYS A 21 14.92 -7.56 -5.62
CA LYS A 21 13.56 -7.36 -5.11
C LYS A 21 13.70 -7.38 -3.59
N LEU A 22 14.10 -6.24 -3.02
CA LEU A 22 14.03 -6.08 -1.58
C LEU A 22 12.54 -6.17 -1.22
N ASP A 23 12.20 -7.15 -0.42
CA ASP A 23 10.96 -7.13 0.34
C ASP A 23 11.00 -5.87 1.21
N ALA A 24 10.54 -4.74 0.68
CA ALA A 24 10.52 -3.45 1.37
C ALA A 24 9.67 -3.47 2.65
N ALA A 25 8.99 -4.59 2.87
CA ALA A 25 8.08 -4.79 3.98
C ALA A 25 8.76 -5.17 5.29
N THR A 26 10.08 -5.42 5.31
CA THR A 26 10.68 -6.01 6.50
C THR A 26 10.86 -5.04 7.66
N ASP A 27 10.86 -3.73 7.40
CA ASP A 27 11.25 -2.75 8.40
C ASP A 27 10.20 -1.70 8.76
N PHE A 28 9.05 -1.68 8.04
CA PHE A 28 7.97 -0.77 8.41
C PHE A 28 7.13 -1.37 9.54
N LYS A 29 7.22 -0.79 10.73
CA LYS A 29 6.32 -1.11 11.85
C LYS A 29 4.89 -0.75 11.47
N SER A 30 4.12 -1.77 11.08
CA SER A 30 2.69 -1.59 10.84
C SER A 30 1.98 -1.39 12.17
N LYS A 31 1.44 -0.21 12.43
CA LYS A 31 0.53 0.04 13.55
C LYS A 31 -0.93 -0.34 13.21
N ARG A 32 -1.16 -1.11 12.16
CA ARG A 32 -2.50 -1.57 11.82
C ARG A 32 -2.89 -2.73 12.73
N VAL A 33 -3.66 -2.43 13.75
CA VAL A 33 -4.48 -3.42 14.46
C VAL A 33 -5.85 -3.41 13.79
N SER A 34 -6.07 -4.26 12.79
CA SER A 34 -7.42 -4.61 12.37
C SER A 34 -7.82 -5.88 13.09
N GLU A 35 -8.28 -5.76 14.34
CA GLU A 35 -9.04 -6.83 14.98
C GLU A 35 -10.42 -6.89 14.32
N TYR A 36 -10.55 -7.66 13.27
CA TYR A 36 -11.87 -8.17 12.87
C TYR A 36 -12.18 -9.36 13.77
N ILE A 37 -12.98 -9.11 14.80
CA ILE A 37 -13.59 -10.17 15.61
C ILE A 37 -14.70 -10.78 14.75
N TYR A 38 -14.43 -11.91 14.11
CA TYR A 38 -15.49 -12.76 13.60
C TYR A 38 -16.11 -13.54 14.77
N SER A 39 -17.45 -13.61 14.75
CA SER A 39 -18.26 -14.31 15.73
C SER A 39 -17.81 -15.75 15.94
N SER A 40 -17.74 -16.14 17.20
CA SER A 40 -17.44 -17.48 17.69
C SER A 40 -18.33 -18.54 17.03
N GLU A 41 -17.79 -19.25 16.04
CA GLU A 41 -18.26 -20.60 15.79
C GLU A 41 -17.74 -21.49 16.93
N SER A 42 -18.57 -22.40 17.38
CA SER A 42 -18.29 -23.22 18.56
C SER A 42 -16.98 -24.01 18.35
N ASP A 43 -16.09 -24.00 19.33
CA ASP A 43 -14.80 -24.74 19.35
C ASP A 43 -14.94 -26.27 19.21
N SER A 44 -16.15 -26.78 18.93
CA SER A 44 -16.50 -28.19 18.98
C SER A 44 -16.78 -28.87 17.63
N ASP A 45 -16.82 -28.12 16.53
CA ASP A 45 -17.12 -28.74 15.24
C ASP A 45 -15.87 -29.47 14.68
N PRO A 46 -16.07 -30.71 14.17
CA PRO A 46 -14.97 -31.47 13.59
C PRO A 46 -14.40 -30.76 12.37
N ILE A 47 -13.07 -30.76 12.25
CA ILE A 47 -12.36 -30.13 11.13
C ILE A 47 -12.79 -30.80 9.82
N ASN A 48 -13.26 -30.01 8.85
CA ASN A 48 -13.56 -30.46 7.51
C ASN A 48 -12.27 -30.55 6.68
N GLU A 49 -11.74 -31.76 6.53
CA GLU A 49 -10.50 -32.01 5.81
C GLU A 49 -10.56 -31.62 4.31
N ASN A 50 -11.73 -31.60 3.69
CA ASN A 50 -11.87 -31.14 2.32
C ASN A 50 -11.61 -29.63 2.21
N TRP A 51 -12.09 -28.84 3.16
CA TRP A 51 -11.80 -27.41 3.21
C TRP A 51 -10.31 -27.13 3.45
N VAL A 52 -9.68 -27.91 4.33
CA VAL A 52 -8.23 -27.81 4.54
C VAL A 52 -7.45 -28.14 3.27
N LYS A 53 -7.92 -29.12 2.50
CA LYS A 53 -7.29 -29.50 1.23
C LYS A 53 -7.47 -28.39 0.17
N GLU A 54 -8.65 -27.77 0.07
CA GLU A 54 -8.91 -26.66 -0.84
C GLU A 54 -8.00 -25.46 -0.53
N ASP A 55 -7.89 -25.10 0.75
CA ASP A 55 -6.98 -24.04 1.19
C ASP A 55 -5.51 -24.36 0.89
N SER A 56 -5.10 -25.62 1.09
CA SER A 56 -3.73 -26.04 0.79
C SER A 56 -3.40 -25.93 -0.70
N LEU A 57 -4.32 -26.28 -1.57
CA LEU A 57 -4.14 -26.14 -3.02
C LEU A 57 -4.04 -24.68 -3.43
N PHE A 58 -4.98 -23.86 -2.97
CA PHE A 58 -4.98 -22.43 -3.26
C PHE A 58 -3.69 -21.73 -2.79
N LEU A 59 -3.24 -22.07 -1.57
CA LEU A 59 -2.01 -21.51 -1.02
C LEU A 59 -0.77 -21.96 -1.78
N SER A 60 -0.75 -23.21 -2.26
CA SER A 60 0.33 -23.69 -3.12
C SER A 60 0.41 -22.88 -4.41
N GLU A 61 -0.72 -22.69 -5.09
CA GLU A 61 -0.81 -21.89 -6.31
C GLU A 61 -0.37 -20.44 -6.07
N LEU A 62 -0.89 -19.80 -5.03
CA LEU A 62 -0.49 -18.43 -4.67
C LEU A 62 1.01 -18.33 -4.36
N THR A 63 1.55 -19.32 -3.63
CA THR A 63 2.98 -19.35 -3.30
C THR A 63 3.85 -19.44 -4.53
N ASP A 64 3.49 -20.29 -5.48
CA ASP A 64 4.26 -20.50 -6.69
C ASP A 64 4.29 -19.23 -7.56
N ILE A 65 3.18 -18.52 -7.66
CA ILE A 65 3.12 -17.22 -8.35
C ILE A 65 3.97 -16.18 -7.64
N LEU A 66 3.82 -16.03 -6.32
CA LEU A 66 4.59 -15.06 -5.54
C LEU A 66 6.11 -15.31 -5.57
N LYS A 67 6.55 -16.53 -5.90
CA LYS A 67 7.97 -16.86 -6.05
C LYS A 67 8.51 -16.63 -7.45
N ASN A 68 7.71 -16.91 -8.47
CA ASN A 68 8.16 -17.01 -9.85
C ASN A 68 7.87 -15.78 -10.69
N ASP A 69 6.64 -15.36 -10.74
CA ASP A 69 6.22 -14.17 -11.50
C ASP A 69 4.97 -13.54 -10.90
N GLU A 70 5.10 -12.29 -10.48
CA GLU A 70 3.99 -11.54 -9.89
C GLU A 70 2.95 -11.10 -10.94
N SER A 71 3.23 -11.25 -12.23
CA SER A 71 2.28 -10.89 -13.32
C SER A 71 0.98 -11.68 -13.26
N ASP A 72 1.04 -12.92 -12.75
CA ASP A 72 -0.11 -13.82 -12.72
C ASP A 72 -0.99 -13.66 -11.45
N ILE A 73 -0.67 -12.68 -10.58
CA ILE A 73 -1.46 -12.43 -9.36
C ILE A 73 -2.92 -12.12 -9.69
N LEU A 74 -3.18 -11.35 -10.74
CA LEU A 74 -4.53 -10.95 -11.12
C LEU A 74 -5.36 -12.17 -11.56
N ASP A 75 -4.74 -13.12 -12.25
CA ASP A 75 -5.42 -14.34 -12.74
C ASP A 75 -5.78 -15.27 -11.59
N ILE A 76 -4.86 -15.52 -10.64
CA ILE A 76 -5.15 -16.40 -9.50
C ILE A 76 -6.21 -15.81 -8.57
N LEU A 77 -6.23 -14.49 -8.41
CA LEU A 77 -7.25 -13.79 -7.65
C LEU A 77 -8.56 -13.66 -8.43
N LYS A 78 -8.57 -14.05 -9.72
CA LYS A 78 -9.70 -13.90 -10.63
C LYS A 78 -10.25 -12.47 -10.69
N ILE A 79 -9.33 -11.51 -10.68
CA ILE A 79 -9.67 -10.10 -10.74
C ILE A 79 -10.06 -9.76 -12.17
N ASP A 80 -11.27 -9.25 -12.33
CA ASP A 80 -11.82 -8.84 -13.62
C ASP A 80 -12.27 -7.36 -13.62
N GLU A 81 -12.88 -6.93 -14.73
CA GLU A 81 -13.35 -5.55 -14.88
C GLU A 81 -14.52 -5.19 -13.95
N SER A 82 -15.22 -6.19 -13.40
CA SER A 82 -16.35 -5.98 -12.46
C SER A 82 -15.89 -5.72 -11.04
N ASP A 83 -14.64 -6.01 -10.71
CA ASP A 83 -14.08 -5.76 -9.38
C ASP A 83 -14.02 -4.26 -9.08
N ARG A 84 -14.37 -3.92 -7.84
CA ARG A 84 -14.34 -2.53 -7.40
C ARG A 84 -12.93 -1.97 -7.44
N ARG A 85 -12.72 -0.97 -8.30
CA ARG A 85 -11.47 -0.23 -8.42
C ARG A 85 -11.63 1.18 -7.90
N THR A 86 -10.71 1.59 -7.04
CA THR A 86 -10.62 2.96 -6.55
C THR A 86 -9.48 3.65 -7.26
N THR A 87 -9.79 4.71 -8.01
CA THR A 87 -8.77 5.52 -8.67
C THR A 87 -7.95 6.28 -7.64
N LEU A 88 -6.62 6.17 -7.76
CA LEU A 88 -5.66 6.90 -6.93
C LEU A 88 -5.00 8.06 -7.70
N GLY A 89 -5.38 8.29 -8.96
CA GLY A 89 -4.81 9.28 -9.87
C GLY A 89 -3.47 8.85 -10.50
N PHE A 90 -3.08 9.54 -11.57
CA PHE A 90 -1.83 9.28 -12.29
C PHE A 90 -1.67 7.85 -12.80
N GLY A 91 -2.78 7.21 -13.20
CA GLY A 91 -2.81 5.82 -13.66
C GLY A 91 -2.67 4.77 -12.55
N TYR A 92 -2.73 5.18 -11.29
CA TYR A 92 -2.79 4.24 -10.16
C TYR A 92 -4.23 3.92 -9.80
N GLU A 93 -4.48 2.64 -9.56
CA GLU A 93 -5.76 2.09 -9.10
C GLU A 93 -5.54 1.17 -7.91
N GLN A 94 -6.50 1.10 -7.03
CA GLN A 94 -6.51 0.22 -5.86
C GLN A 94 -7.66 -0.77 -5.97
N ILE A 95 -7.38 -2.04 -5.67
CA ILE A 95 -8.36 -3.11 -5.52
C ILE A 95 -8.24 -3.65 -4.10
N GLU A 96 -9.29 -3.50 -3.30
CA GLU A 96 -9.40 -4.07 -1.95
C GLU A 96 -10.50 -5.12 -1.97
N ALA A 97 -10.16 -6.39 -1.73
CA ALA A 97 -11.14 -7.47 -1.66
C ALA A 97 -10.65 -8.60 -0.76
N SER A 98 -11.46 -9.64 -0.67
CA SER A 98 -11.10 -10.87 0.04
C SER A 98 -11.50 -12.07 -0.78
N MET A 99 -10.74 -13.15 -0.67
CA MET A 99 -11.11 -14.45 -1.21
C MET A 99 -10.85 -15.54 -0.19
N GLY A 100 -11.55 -16.64 -0.31
CA GLY A 100 -11.38 -17.83 0.51
C GLY A 100 -11.88 -19.06 -0.22
N LYS A 101 -11.35 -20.21 0.14
CA LYS A 101 -11.75 -21.51 -0.43
C LYS A 101 -12.38 -22.42 0.63
N GLY A 102 -11.76 -22.51 1.79
CA GLY A 102 -12.21 -23.31 2.90
C GLY A 102 -12.32 -22.50 4.18
N TYR A 103 -11.46 -22.78 5.14
CA TYR A 103 -11.38 -22.02 6.40
C TYR A 103 -10.58 -20.71 6.28
N ALA A 104 -9.62 -20.66 5.36
CA ALA A 104 -8.75 -19.52 5.21
C ALA A 104 -9.36 -18.47 4.30
N GLY A 105 -9.55 -17.27 4.82
CA GLY A 105 -9.76 -16.08 4.03
C GLY A 105 -8.45 -15.34 3.80
N ILE A 106 -8.26 -14.74 2.63
CA ILE A 106 -7.16 -13.82 2.37
C ILE A 106 -7.74 -12.48 1.99
N TYR A 107 -7.47 -11.47 2.81
CA TYR A 107 -7.68 -10.09 2.40
C TYR A 107 -6.51 -9.66 1.55
N TYR A 108 -6.80 -8.94 0.48
CA TYR A 108 -5.76 -8.38 -0.36
C TYR A 108 -6.05 -6.92 -0.70
N ASN A 109 -4.95 -6.19 -0.82
CA ASN A 109 -4.93 -4.81 -1.28
C ASN A 109 -3.88 -4.74 -2.38
N LEU A 110 -4.32 -4.53 -3.61
CA LEU A 110 -3.48 -4.40 -4.78
C LEU A 110 -3.45 -2.94 -5.22
N ILE A 111 -2.28 -2.47 -5.60
CA ILE A 111 -2.12 -1.23 -6.34
C ILE A 111 -1.61 -1.58 -7.73
N LEU A 112 -2.37 -1.16 -8.71
CA LEU A 112 -2.00 -1.27 -10.11
C LEU A 112 -1.49 0.08 -10.62
N LYS A 113 -0.52 0.05 -11.51
CA LYS A 113 -0.06 1.19 -12.31
C LYS A 113 -0.25 0.83 -13.78
N ASP A 114 -1.16 1.53 -14.45
CA ASP A 114 -1.49 1.26 -15.84
C ASP A 114 -1.77 -0.24 -16.10
N GLY A 115 -2.53 -0.87 -15.18
CA GLY A 115 -2.92 -2.28 -15.23
C GLY A 115 -1.88 -3.29 -14.71
N GLN A 116 -0.66 -2.86 -14.40
CA GLN A 116 0.39 -3.73 -13.87
C GLN A 116 0.50 -3.63 -12.35
N VAL A 117 0.81 -4.73 -11.68
CA VAL A 117 0.96 -4.77 -10.22
C VAL A 117 2.17 -3.92 -9.78
N ALA A 118 1.88 -2.82 -9.10
CA ALA A 118 2.90 -1.94 -8.52
C ALA A 118 3.14 -2.25 -7.04
N SER A 119 2.12 -2.74 -6.34
CA SER A 119 2.20 -3.08 -4.92
C SER A 119 1.10 -4.06 -4.55
N TYR A 120 1.36 -4.91 -3.57
CA TYR A 120 0.32 -5.73 -2.95
C TYR A 120 0.57 -5.93 -1.46
N GLU A 121 -0.52 -6.14 -0.74
CA GLU A 121 -0.55 -6.66 0.62
C GLU A 121 -1.57 -7.79 0.70
N PHE A 122 -1.13 -8.95 1.16
CA PHE A 122 -1.98 -10.08 1.49
C PHE A 122 -2.00 -10.28 3.00
N THR A 123 -3.17 -10.40 3.57
CA THR A 123 -3.37 -10.66 5.00
C THR A 123 -4.30 -11.86 5.17
N PRO A 124 -3.79 -13.02 5.59
CA PRO A 124 -4.64 -14.17 5.86
C PRO A 124 -5.48 -13.93 7.12
N ASN A 125 -6.73 -14.36 7.03
CA ASN A 125 -7.67 -14.38 8.12
C ASN A 125 -8.03 -15.84 8.46
N PHE A 126 -7.96 -16.21 9.72
CA PHE A 126 -8.21 -17.55 10.20
C PHE A 126 -9.43 -17.58 11.12
N PRO A 127 -10.16 -18.71 11.16
CA PRO A 127 -11.20 -18.90 12.14
C PRO A 127 -10.62 -18.91 13.57
N ASN A 128 -11.46 -18.60 14.55
CA ASN A 128 -11.03 -18.55 15.96
C ASN A 128 -10.81 -19.93 16.58
N ASN A 129 -11.18 -21.03 15.89
CA ASN A 129 -10.88 -22.38 16.36
C ASN A 129 -9.35 -22.57 16.53
N LYS A 130 -8.91 -22.97 17.74
CA LYS A 130 -7.51 -23.06 18.10
C LYS A 130 -6.73 -24.04 17.23
N ASP A 131 -7.29 -25.22 16.98
CA ASP A 131 -6.60 -26.30 16.25
C ASP A 131 -6.44 -25.94 14.77
N ILE A 132 -7.48 -25.34 14.17
CA ILE A 132 -7.41 -24.81 12.81
C ILE A 132 -6.38 -23.69 12.75
N LYS A 133 -6.44 -22.72 13.66
CA LYS A 133 -5.51 -21.59 13.71
C LYS A 133 -4.05 -22.04 13.80
N GLU A 134 -3.72 -22.97 14.69
CA GLU A 134 -2.36 -23.49 14.84
C GLU A 134 -1.89 -24.21 13.56
N ARG A 135 -2.75 -25.03 12.95
CA ARG A 135 -2.47 -25.72 11.70
C ARG A 135 -2.18 -24.73 10.56
N TYR A 136 -3.00 -23.68 10.44
CA TYR A 136 -2.85 -22.68 9.39
C TYR A 136 -1.67 -21.73 9.61
N LEU A 137 -1.40 -21.34 10.84
CA LEU A 137 -0.17 -20.60 11.17
C LEU A 137 1.08 -21.35 10.71
N LYS A 138 1.11 -22.68 10.89
CA LYS A 138 2.21 -23.52 10.41
C LYS A 138 2.27 -23.56 8.87
N MET A 139 1.14 -23.69 8.19
CA MET A 139 1.07 -23.71 6.72
C MET A 139 1.51 -22.37 6.11
N PHE A 140 1.07 -21.26 6.68
CA PHE A 140 1.33 -19.92 6.16
C PHE A 140 2.70 -19.34 6.54
N SER A 141 3.36 -19.86 7.59
CA SER A 141 4.62 -19.29 8.09
C SER A 141 5.77 -19.30 7.07
N GLY A 142 5.70 -20.15 6.05
CA GLY A 142 6.68 -20.18 4.96
C GLY A 142 6.47 -19.10 3.89
N ILE A 143 5.29 -18.46 3.86
CA ILE A 143 4.88 -17.50 2.83
C ILE A 143 4.74 -16.11 3.42
N PHE A 144 4.11 -16.02 4.58
CA PHE A 144 3.77 -14.77 5.24
C PHE A 144 4.72 -14.52 6.41
N LYS A 145 5.09 -13.26 6.60
CA LYS A 145 5.84 -12.81 7.77
C LYS A 145 4.88 -12.47 8.89
N ILE A 146 5.32 -12.67 10.13
CA ILE A 146 4.59 -12.23 11.31
C ILE A 146 5.17 -10.88 11.74
N SER A 147 4.34 -9.84 11.73
CA SER A 147 4.65 -8.58 12.40
C SER A 147 3.43 -8.12 13.17
N ASP A 148 3.63 -7.55 14.35
CA ASP A 148 2.55 -7.05 15.23
C ASP A 148 1.42 -8.08 15.46
N ASN A 149 1.77 -9.35 15.61
CA ASN A 149 0.85 -10.49 15.74
C ASN A 149 -0.05 -10.76 14.52
N THR A 150 0.26 -10.16 13.38
CA THR A 150 -0.47 -10.35 12.13
C THR A 150 0.43 -10.98 11.08
N LEU A 151 -0.07 -11.99 10.39
CA LEU A 151 0.59 -12.53 9.20
C LEU A 151 0.30 -11.62 8.01
N HIS A 152 1.33 -11.28 7.26
CA HIS A 152 1.16 -10.57 6.00
C HIS A 152 2.28 -10.90 5.01
N LYS A 153 1.99 -10.73 3.74
CA LYS A 153 2.96 -10.68 2.66
C LYS A 153 2.77 -9.37 1.92
N ARG A 154 3.84 -8.60 1.80
CA ARG A 154 3.84 -7.30 1.12
C ARG A 154 4.87 -7.28 0.03
N TYR A 155 4.54 -6.61 -1.04
CA TYR A 155 5.45 -6.22 -2.10
C TYR A 155 5.22 -4.77 -2.47
N PHE A 156 6.28 -4.08 -2.77
CA PHE A 156 6.22 -2.71 -3.23
C PHE A 156 7.36 -2.41 -4.21
N ASN A 157 7.01 -1.83 -5.36
CA ASN A 157 8.00 -1.37 -6.32
C ASN A 157 8.68 -0.11 -5.79
N ILE A 158 9.85 -0.26 -5.16
CA ILE A 158 10.61 0.85 -4.56
C ILE A 158 10.91 1.94 -5.57
N SER A 159 11.13 1.61 -6.85
CA SER A 159 11.44 2.61 -7.87
C SER A 159 10.29 3.61 -8.06
N GLU A 160 9.04 3.18 -7.90
CA GLU A 160 7.87 4.06 -7.97
C GLU A 160 7.83 5.05 -6.78
N MET A 161 8.21 4.60 -5.58
CA MET A 161 8.30 5.48 -4.41
C MET A 161 9.45 6.48 -4.53
N GLU A 162 10.57 6.06 -5.11
CA GLU A 162 11.76 6.91 -5.21
C GLU A 162 11.71 7.94 -6.33
N LYS A 163 10.83 7.77 -7.33
CA LYS A 163 10.67 8.76 -8.41
C LYS A 163 10.47 10.19 -7.90
N PRO A 164 9.56 10.47 -6.96
CA PRO A 164 9.39 11.82 -6.42
C PRO A 164 10.64 12.37 -5.76
N LEU A 165 11.40 11.53 -5.02
CA LEU A 165 12.63 11.94 -4.38
C LEU A 165 13.67 12.32 -5.42
N LYS A 166 13.91 11.46 -6.40
CA LYS A 166 14.90 11.69 -7.47
C LYS A 166 14.59 12.92 -8.31
N ASN A 167 13.31 13.20 -8.53
CA ASN A 167 12.88 14.31 -9.37
C ASN A 167 12.94 15.67 -8.66
N ILE A 168 12.77 15.72 -7.35
CA ILE A 168 12.72 16.96 -6.56
C ILE A 168 14.06 17.24 -5.92
N ASN A 169 14.60 16.30 -5.16
CA ASN A 169 15.92 16.40 -4.56
C ASN A 169 16.49 14.99 -4.28
N PRO A 170 17.43 14.50 -5.11
CA PRO A 170 17.97 13.15 -4.97
C PRO A 170 18.80 12.95 -3.68
N ASP A 171 19.27 14.04 -3.09
CA ASP A 171 20.11 14.00 -1.88
C ASP A 171 19.28 14.04 -0.59
N ILE A 172 17.96 14.23 -0.69
CA ILE A 172 17.12 14.30 0.48
C ILE A 172 16.96 12.92 1.14
N SER A 173 17.19 12.87 2.44
CA SER A 173 16.93 11.67 3.24
C SER A 173 15.60 11.82 3.98
N LEU A 174 14.63 10.99 3.63
CA LEU A 174 13.41 10.86 4.40
C LEU A 174 13.60 9.84 5.52
N ASN A 175 13.05 10.13 6.70
CA ASN A 175 12.97 9.14 7.77
C ASN A 175 11.99 8.02 7.39
N GLU A 176 11.99 6.96 8.18
CA GLU A 176 11.18 5.76 7.94
C GLU A 176 9.67 6.06 7.92
N ASN A 177 9.19 6.89 8.83
CA ASN A 177 7.77 7.27 8.91
C ASN A 177 7.31 8.02 7.65
N LEU A 178 8.09 8.97 7.15
CA LEU A 178 7.78 9.70 5.91
C LEU A 178 7.84 8.78 4.68
N ARG A 179 8.79 7.84 4.64
CA ARG A 179 8.84 6.80 3.59
C ARG A 179 7.61 5.90 3.64
N PHE A 180 7.24 5.44 4.83
CA PHE A 180 6.03 4.63 5.02
C PHE A 180 4.76 5.39 4.62
N LEU A 181 4.67 6.68 4.96
CA LEU A 181 3.56 7.55 4.57
C LEU A 181 3.37 7.61 3.04
N MET A 182 4.45 7.53 2.27
CA MET A 182 4.39 7.53 0.81
C MET A 182 3.90 6.20 0.22
N THR A 183 3.94 5.11 0.99
CA THR A 183 3.45 3.81 0.53
C THR A 183 1.93 3.67 0.71
N PRO A 184 1.26 2.82 -0.07
CA PRO A 184 -0.18 2.55 0.13
C PRO A 184 -0.47 1.83 1.45
N PHE A 185 0.53 1.22 2.09
CA PHE A 185 0.38 0.50 3.37
C PHE A 185 0.03 1.43 4.54
N SER A 186 0.31 2.71 4.45
CA SER A 186 -0.15 3.70 5.43
C SER A 186 -1.65 4.02 5.32
N GLY A 187 -2.29 3.59 4.22
CA GLY A 187 -3.67 3.88 3.86
C GLY A 187 -3.78 4.99 2.83
N THR A 188 -4.63 4.80 1.82
CA THR A 188 -4.79 5.69 0.66
C THR A 188 -5.92 6.71 0.83
N ARG A 189 -6.77 6.55 1.84
CA ARG A 189 -7.88 7.46 2.16
C ARG A 189 -7.37 8.80 2.72
N TYR A 190 -8.12 9.85 2.44
CA TYR A 190 -7.85 11.17 3.00
C TYR A 190 -8.93 11.57 4.00
N GLY A 191 -8.52 11.97 5.19
CA GLY A 191 -9.44 12.33 6.27
C GLY A 191 -8.70 12.43 7.59
N PHE A 192 -9.45 12.58 8.68
CA PHE A 192 -8.88 12.59 10.03
C PHE A 192 -9.05 11.24 10.72
N SER A 193 -10.29 10.78 10.78
CA SER A 193 -10.66 9.55 11.50
C SER A 193 -11.91 8.95 10.89
N GLY A 194 -12.17 7.70 11.22
CA GLY A 194 -13.36 6.99 10.79
C GLY A 194 -13.44 5.58 11.35
N GLY A 195 -14.42 4.82 10.88
CA GLY A 195 -14.73 3.50 11.38
C GLY A 195 -15.51 3.52 12.69
N TYR A 196 -15.86 2.35 13.20
CA TYR A 196 -16.71 2.18 14.38
C TYR A 196 -16.12 2.86 15.65
N SER A 197 -14.81 2.79 15.80
CA SER A 197 -14.08 3.39 16.93
C SER A 197 -13.76 4.89 16.76
N GLY A 198 -14.03 5.46 15.58
CA GLY A 198 -13.60 6.83 15.27
C GLY A 198 -12.08 7.04 15.29
N SER A 199 -11.31 5.96 15.10
CA SER A 199 -9.85 6.00 15.17
C SER A 199 -9.26 6.89 14.10
N THR A 200 -8.18 7.61 14.43
CA THR A 200 -7.40 8.38 13.47
C THR A 200 -6.81 7.45 12.40
N PHE A 201 -6.89 7.85 11.13
CA PHE A 201 -6.25 7.09 10.04
C PHE A 201 -4.75 6.99 10.28
N THR A 202 -4.16 5.83 9.96
CA THR A 202 -2.72 5.59 10.16
C THR A 202 -1.88 6.64 9.44
N ASN A 203 -2.18 6.93 8.16
CA ASN A 203 -1.49 7.96 7.40
C ASN A 203 -1.66 9.36 8.04
N ARG A 204 -2.83 9.70 8.57
CA ARG A 204 -3.07 10.98 9.24
C ARG A 204 -2.30 11.10 10.55
N ALA A 205 -2.26 10.02 11.34
CA ALA A 205 -1.51 10.00 12.61
C ALA A 205 -0.01 10.24 12.36
N ILE A 206 0.58 9.53 11.39
CA ILE A 206 1.97 9.70 10.99
C ILE A 206 2.23 11.11 10.46
N PHE A 207 1.34 11.64 9.61
CA PHE A 207 1.48 12.98 9.06
C PHE A 207 1.49 14.06 10.15
N ILE A 208 0.65 13.92 11.19
CA ILE A 208 0.62 14.82 12.34
C ILE A 208 1.91 14.70 13.16
N GLU A 209 2.35 13.48 13.45
CA GLU A 209 3.59 13.20 14.20
C GLU A 209 4.81 13.82 13.50
N GLU A 210 4.89 13.65 12.16
CA GLU A 210 6.01 14.11 11.34
C GLU A 210 5.88 15.57 10.87
N SER A 211 4.83 16.29 11.27
CA SER A 211 4.54 17.65 10.76
C SER A 211 5.70 18.63 10.91
N LYS A 212 6.53 18.47 11.98
CA LYS A 212 7.71 19.30 12.22
C LYS A 212 8.91 18.95 11.31
N SER A 213 8.93 17.75 10.75
CA SER A 213 9.95 17.26 9.83
C SER A 213 9.63 17.62 8.36
N ILE A 214 8.41 18.13 8.12
CA ILE A 214 7.97 18.51 6.77
C ILE A 214 8.44 19.94 6.48
N ASN A 215 9.42 20.05 5.60
CA ASN A 215 9.86 21.32 5.00
C ASN A 215 9.26 21.44 3.57
N PRO A 216 9.48 22.55 2.84
CA PRO A 216 8.95 22.74 1.49
C PRO A 216 9.34 21.64 0.50
N GLU A 217 10.54 21.07 0.58
CA GLU A 217 10.99 20.00 -0.33
C GLU A 217 10.30 18.68 0.01
N VAL A 218 10.27 18.29 1.29
CA VAL A 218 9.52 17.11 1.75
C VAL A 218 8.05 17.21 1.37
N CYS A 219 7.44 18.38 1.55
CA CYS A 219 6.05 18.61 1.17
C CYS A 219 5.83 18.35 -0.34
N GLN A 220 6.71 18.86 -1.21
CA GLN A 220 6.62 18.59 -2.65
C GLN A 220 6.80 17.11 -2.97
N ILE A 221 7.68 16.40 -2.27
CA ILE A 221 7.83 14.94 -2.41
C ILE A 221 6.53 14.25 -2.04
N LEU A 222 5.90 14.60 -0.91
CA LEU A 222 4.62 14.02 -0.49
C LEU A 222 3.50 14.29 -1.51
N MET A 223 3.44 15.49 -2.10
CA MET A 223 2.48 15.81 -3.17
C MET A 223 2.69 14.99 -4.45
N ASN A 224 3.83 14.37 -4.62
CA ASN A 224 4.15 13.50 -5.75
C ASN A 224 4.09 12.00 -5.41
N SER A 225 3.70 11.64 -4.19
CA SER A 225 3.58 10.26 -3.72
C SER A 225 2.58 9.47 -4.57
N ILE A 226 2.78 8.16 -4.69
CA ILE A 226 1.78 7.25 -5.25
C ILE A 226 0.54 7.15 -4.35
N ASN A 227 0.70 7.38 -3.05
CA ASN A 227 -0.37 7.38 -2.07
C ASN A 227 -1.25 8.63 -2.21
N SER A 228 -2.50 8.45 -2.65
CA SER A 228 -3.46 9.53 -2.89
C SER A 228 -3.76 10.35 -1.64
N GLY A 229 -3.96 9.70 -0.49
CA GLY A 229 -4.17 10.38 0.78
C GLY A 229 -2.99 11.26 1.18
N THR A 230 -1.77 10.74 1.01
CA THR A 230 -0.52 11.46 1.28
C THR A 230 -0.34 12.67 0.36
N ARG A 231 -0.68 12.52 -0.94
CA ARG A 231 -0.66 13.67 -1.87
C ARG A 231 -1.54 14.80 -1.39
N LEU A 232 -2.77 14.50 -0.98
CA LEU A 232 -3.70 15.52 -0.49
C LEU A 232 -3.26 16.12 0.85
N MET A 233 -2.60 15.35 1.73
CA MET A 233 -1.99 15.87 2.96
C MET A 233 -0.83 16.84 2.65
N GLY A 234 -0.02 16.54 1.64
CA GLY A 234 1.01 17.47 1.15
C GLY A 234 0.39 18.79 0.64
N ILE A 235 -0.71 18.71 -0.10
CA ILE A 235 -1.44 19.92 -0.56
C ILE A 235 -2.02 20.69 0.63
N GLU A 236 -2.61 20.00 1.61
CA GLU A 236 -3.10 20.61 2.85
C GLU A 236 -1.99 21.38 3.58
N TYR A 237 -0.80 20.74 3.73
CA TYR A 237 0.35 21.38 4.35
C TYR A 237 0.80 22.64 3.59
N TYR A 238 0.95 22.53 2.28
CA TYR A 238 1.28 23.69 1.44
C TYR A 238 0.29 24.83 1.61
N MET A 239 -1.01 24.55 1.57
CA MET A 239 -2.05 25.56 1.70
C MET A 239 -2.03 26.28 3.06
N LYS A 240 -1.63 25.58 4.13
CA LYS A 240 -1.47 26.16 5.48
C LYS A 240 -0.19 26.98 5.65
N ASN A 241 0.85 26.69 4.87
CA ASN A 241 2.20 27.23 5.04
C ASN A 241 2.74 27.91 3.76
N LYS A 242 1.87 28.52 2.95
CA LYS A 242 2.22 29.09 1.63
C LYS A 242 3.42 30.01 1.65
N SER A 243 3.55 30.83 2.71
CA SER A 243 4.65 31.80 2.86
C SER A 243 6.04 31.17 2.82
N ASP A 244 6.16 29.91 3.20
CA ASP A 244 7.44 29.19 3.34
C ASP A 244 7.95 28.66 1.97
N PHE A 245 7.08 28.72 0.95
CA PHE A 245 7.35 28.13 -0.35
C PHE A 245 7.76 29.16 -1.39
N LYS A 246 8.85 28.83 -2.10
CA LYS A 246 9.25 29.51 -3.35
C LYS A 246 8.47 28.90 -4.53
N ASN A 247 8.42 29.61 -5.66
CA ASN A 247 7.82 29.11 -6.91
C ASN A 247 6.35 28.64 -6.77
N GLN A 248 5.53 29.41 -6.04
CA GLN A 248 4.15 29.07 -5.75
C GLN A 248 3.31 28.79 -7.01
N ASP A 249 3.59 29.47 -8.12
CA ASP A 249 2.87 29.25 -9.39
C ASP A 249 3.10 27.84 -9.94
N LEU A 250 4.33 27.32 -9.88
CA LEU A 250 4.62 25.94 -10.30
C LEU A 250 3.93 24.92 -9.39
N ILE A 251 3.92 25.19 -8.08
CA ILE A 251 3.24 24.33 -7.11
C ILE A 251 1.73 24.34 -7.33
N ASN A 252 1.13 25.53 -7.55
CA ASN A 252 -0.30 25.65 -7.84
C ASN A 252 -0.69 24.90 -9.12
N ASN A 253 0.09 25.02 -10.21
CA ASN A 253 -0.12 24.26 -11.44
C ASN A 253 -0.05 22.73 -11.19
N TRP A 254 0.87 22.28 -10.34
CA TRP A 254 0.94 20.87 -9.96
C TRP A 254 -0.28 20.43 -9.15
N ILE A 255 -0.76 21.26 -8.22
CA ILE A 255 -1.97 21.01 -7.43
C ILE A 255 -3.20 20.89 -8.33
N ASP A 256 -3.35 21.78 -9.31
CA ASP A 256 -4.45 21.70 -10.27
C ASP A 256 -4.38 20.40 -11.07
N LYS A 257 -3.18 19.94 -11.45
CA LYS A 257 -3.00 18.64 -12.08
C LYS A 257 -3.39 17.50 -11.14
N VAL A 258 -2.99 17.55 -9.86
CA VAL A 258 -3.39 16.52 -8.87
C VAL A 258 -4.91 16.44 -8.76
N TYR A 259 -5.61 17.56 -8.68
CA TYR A 259 -7.09 17.56 -8.61
C TYR A 259 -7.75 17.09 -9.91
N SER A 260 -7.13 17.33 -11.07
CA SER A 260 -7.60 16.80 -12.35
C SER A 260 -7.46 15.28 -12.43
N GLU A 261 -6.35 14.72 -11.94
CA GLU A 261 -6.06 13.28 -11.93
C GLU A 261 -6.79 12.53 -10.80
N LEU A 262 -7.12 13.25 -9.72
CA LEU A 262 -7.80 12.71 -8.53
C LEU A 262 -8.96 13.66 -8.15
N PRO A 263 -10.02 13.73 -8.96
CA PRO A 263 -11.13 14.63 -8.68
C PRO A 263 -11.91 14.24 -7.42
N THR A 264 -11.94 12.96 -7.10
CA THR A 264 -12.56 12.43 -5.87
C THR A 264 -11.59 11.56 -5.11
N ILE A 265 -11.77 11.48 -3.80
CA ILE A 265 -10.99 10.65 -2.88
C ILE A 265 -11.90 9.91 -1.92
N GLU A 266 -11.52 8.68 -1.56
CA GLU A 266 -12.17 7.97 -0.48
C GLU A 266 -11.86 8.59 0.87
N THR A 267 -12.89 8.73 1.69
CA THR A 267 -12.84 9.09 3.11
C THR A 267 -13.81 8.23 3.90
N LEU A 268 -13.78 8.31 5.22
CA LEU A 268 -14.78 7.70 6.09
C LEU A 268 -15.60 8.78 6.80
N GLU A 269 -16.90 8.64 6.76
CA GLU A 269 -17.84 9.41 7.58
C GLU A 269 -18.56 8.42 8.52
N GLY A 270 -18.11 8.38 9.78
CA GLY A 270 -18.46 7.28 10.67
C GLY A 270 -17.97 5.95 10.13
N CYS A 271 -18.88 4.99 9.92
CA CYS A 271 -18.56 3.67 9.35
C CYS A 271 -18.68 3.59 7.82
N PHE A 272 -19.11 4.66 7.16
CA PHE A 272 -19.36 4.65 5.73
C PHE A 272 -18.15 5.12 4.94
N VAL A 273 -17.78 4.35 3.92
CA VAL A 273 -16.80 4.78 2.91
C VAL A 273 -17.53 5.71 1.94
N MET A 274 -17.03 6.93 1.80
CA MET A 274 -17.60 7.98 0.97
C MET A 274 -16.58 8.45 -0.06
N GLN A 275 -17.06 8.73 -1.27
CA GLN A 275 -16.29 9.47 -2.28
C GLN A 275 -16.61 10.96 -2.13
N ARG A 276 -15.59 11.77 -1.90
CA ARG A 276 -15.71 13.22 -1.73
C ARG A 276 -14.87 13.95 -2.77
N ASP A 277 -15.32 15.11 -3.22
CA ASP A 277 -14.50 16.01 -4.03
C ASP A 277 -13.19 16.34 -3.32
N SER A 278 -12.06 16.05 -3.97
CA SER A 278 -10.72 16.18 -3.36
C SER A 278 -10.39 17.60 -2.99
N LYS A 279 -10.71 18.55 -3.85
CA LYS A 279 -10.42 19.99 -3.66
C LYS A 279 -11.27 20.59 -2.52
N ALA A 280 -12.56 20.25 -2.50
CA ALA A 280 -13.47 20.71 -1.44
C ALA A 280 -13.08 20.12 -0.09
N LEU A 281 -12.73 18.83 -0.04
CA LEU A 281 -12.32 18.16 1.18
C LEU A 281 -11.00 18.72 1.74
N VAL A 282 -10.00 18.97 0.89
CA VAL A 282 -8.76 19.62 1.33
C VAL A 282 -9.05 21.05 1.85
N ALA A 283 -9.88 21.82 1.15
CA ALA A 283 -10.24 23.16 1.60
C ALA A 283 -10.94 23.17 2.97
N GLU A 284 -11.75 22.15 3.26
CA GLU A 284 -12.36 21.94 4.58
C GLU A 284 -11.29 21.71 5.65
N TYR A 285 -10.31 20.84 5.39
CA TYR A 285 -9.23 20.51 6.34
C TYR A 285 -8.24 21.67 6.55
N VAL A 286 -7.99 22.46 5.53
CA VAL A 286 -7.17 23.69 5.67
C VAL A 286 -7.80 24.68 6.65
N LYS A 287 -9.14 24.78 6.67
CA LYS A 287 -9.87 25.68 7.58
C LYS A 287 -9.97 25.16 9.01
N ARG A 288 -9.80 23.87 9.23
CA ARG A 288 -9.79 23.30 10.60
C ARG A 288 -8.55 23.83 11.32
N LYS A 289 -8.76 24.49 12.45
CA LYS A 289 -7.66 24.78 13.37
C LYS A 289 -7.25 23.45 14.03
N ASN A 290 -5.97 23.15 14.01
CA ASN A 290 -5.41 22.02 14.74
C ASN A 290 -5.57 22.25 16.24
#